data_88c0cbdda36b5daef7066d0643325b3a
#
_entry.id   88c0cbdda36b5daef7066d0643325b3a
#
_cell.length_a   1.000
_cell.length_b   1.000
_cell.length_c   1.000
_cell.angle_alpha   90.00
_cell.angle_beta   90.00
_cell.angle_gamma   90.00
#
_symmetry.space_group_name_H-M   'P 1'
#
loop_
_entity.id
_entity.type
_entity.pdbx_description
1 polymer ?
#
loop_
_entity_poly.entity_id
_entity_poly.type
_entity_poly.pdbx_seq_one_letter_code
_entity_poly.pdbx_strand_id
1 'polypeptide(L)'
;MLILKLINMRKIFIVLLSLSIGFVNAQTIDANTAAKTITAAGLKKHLSIIAGEEMQGRETGTEGERKAASYLVSQYKLMNLTPGNAGSYRMPFSLFQDKVTTSSLKVNGTSYTLDKDFWISAASAPQKLFTSAEVFYVGSEFNDKSTLDVRGKLLISSEGKERAMSKTMAAQKLGAIGIINIAKTNPSMPSNLSGRMAFTANTNTFLSMTVSKTVGAALLGGTKEFSDQEWETIPVGKYTAAIEWLADKTSATVASANVIAYMPSKEKSDEYLFITSHYDHEGVKNGVIYYGADDDGSGTTGVLAIAEAFAKASKKGFSPKRNIVFMNVSGEEKGLLGSKYYGDHPIFPMEKTTADLNIDMIGRIDPTYKGDSMNYVYVIGEDKLSSDLQPITDKVNKNYNMELDRRFNDPKDPNRFYYRSDHYNFAAKGVPVIFYFNGTHADYHKPTDRVEKINFDLMEKRTRIIFETAWDMATREDMLKRDMPLNMPATR
;
A
#
# COMPACT_ATOMS: atom_id res chain seq x y z
N MET A 1 79.32 29.53 71.94
CA MET A 1 79.43 29.63 70.47
C MET A 1 79.13 28.24 69.94
N LEU A 2 77.92 27.93 69.66
CA LEU A 2 77.44 27.02 68.61
C LEU A 2 75.94 26.92 68.64
N ILE A 3 75.25 27.27 67.58
CA ILE A 3 73.81 27.34 67.42
C ILE A 3 73.35 25.97 66.96
N LEU A 4 72.48 25.29 67.77
CA LEU A 4 71.78 24.14 67.34
C LEU A 4 70.44 24.60 66.66
N LYS A 5 70.32 24.30 65.35
CA LYS A 5 69.10 24.47 64.66
C LYS A 5 68.15 23.23 64.82
N LEU A 6 67.02 23.46 65.40
CA LEU A 6 65.89 22.48 65.43
C LEU A 6 65.32 22.29 64.05
N ILE A 7 65.32 21.06 63.58
CA ILE A 7 64.57 20.66 62.37
C ILE A 7 63.17 20.13 62.78
N ASN A 8 62.14 20.88 62.42
CA ASN A 8 60.77 20.47 62.57
C ASN A 8 60.39 19.43 61.49
N MET A 9 60.16 18.18 61.90
CA MET A 9 59.54 17.15 61.05
C MET A 9 58.06 17.37 60.95
N ARG A 10 57.56 17.92 59.86
CA ARG A 10 56.14 17.91 59.53
C ARG A 10 55.84 16.54 58.97
N LYS A 11 54.96 15.79 59.68
CA LYS A 11 54.36 14.57 59.19
C LYS A 11 53.34 14.94 58.08
N ILE A 12 53.62 14.60 56.82
CA ILE A 12 52.70 14.69 55.71
C ILE A 12 51.86 13.47 55.78
N PHE A 13 50.54 13.66 56.15
CA PHE A 13 49.50 12.66 56.01
C PHE A 13 49.07 12.68 54.56
N ILE A 14 49.44 11.70 53.75
CA ILE A 14 48.92 11.46 52.44
C ILE A 14 47.56 10.70 52.63
N VAL A 15 46.45 11.40 52.50
CA VAL A 15 45.14 10.78 52.40
C VAL A 15 44.99 10.28 50.97
N LEU A 16 45.16 8.99 50.76
CA LEU A 16 44.80 8.31 49.53
C LEU A 16 43.27 8.26 49.46
N LEU A 17 42.70 9.22 48.76
CA LEU A 17 41.27 9.16 48.35
C LEU A 17 41.17 8.13 47.23
N SER A 18 40.84 6.87 47.56
CA SER A 18 40.48 5.84 46.58
C SER A 18 39.13 6.22 45.96
N LEU A 19 39.15 6.88 44.79
CA LEU A 19 38.00 6.98 43.92
C LEU A 19 37.69 5.55 43.42
N SER A 20 36.82 4.86 44.11
CA SER A 20 36.13 3.72 43.53
C SER A 20 35.18 4.26 42.45
N ILE A 21 35.65 4.29 41.22
CA ILE A 21 34.79 4.42 40.05
C ILE A 21 33.95 3.14 40.03
N GLY A 22 32.81 3.19 40.67
CA GLY A 22 31.78 2.18 40.48
C GLY A 22 31.39 2.20 39.03
N PHE A 23 31.85 1.23 38.25
CA PHE A 23 31.25 0.90 36.99
C PHE A 23 29.81 0.51 37.32
N VAL A 24 28.88 1.46 37.25
CA VAL A 24 27.46 1.16 37.12
C VAL A 24 27.37 0.44 35.79
N ASN A 25 27.38 -0.89 35.83
CA ASN A 25 26.92 -1.68 34.69
C ASN A 25 25.47 -1.25 34.48
N ALA A 26 25.24 -0.30 33.59
CA ALA A 26 23.94 0.01 33.12
C ALA A 26 23.41 -1.30 32.54
N GLN A 27 22.52 -1.96 33.26
CA GLN A 27 21.88 -3.18 32.83
C GLN A 27 21.14 -2.84 31.55
N THR A 28 21.67 -3.30 30.40
CA THR A 28 21.05 -3.05 29.12
C THR A 28 19.65 -3.62 29.15
N ILE A 29 18.65 -2.79 28.78
CA ILE A 29 17.26 -3.20 28.76
C ILE A 29 17.10 -4.39 27.78
N ASP A 30 16.38 -5.42 28.20
CA ASP A 30 16.03 -6.55 27.31
C ASP A 30 14.81 -6.25 26.44
N ALA A 31 14.61 -7.08 25.39
CA ALA A 31 13.52 -6.93 24.42
C ALA A 31 12.13 -6.95 25.07
N ASN A 32 11.87 -7.88 25.99
CA ASN A 32 10.57 -8.05 26.65
C ASN A 32 10.23 -6.84 27.52
N THR A 33 11.22 -6.32 28.27
CA THR A 33 11.05 -5.10 29.07
C THR A 33 10.78 -3.88 28.20
N ALA A 34 11.46 -3.78 27.04
CA ALA A 34 11.22 -2.69 26.10
C ALA A 34 9.83 -2.83 25.42
N ALA A 35 9.43 -4.04 25.03
CA ALA A 35 8.11 -4.32 24.43
C ALA A 35 6.96 -3.87 25.33
N LYS A 36 7.09 -3.99 26.66
CA LYS A 36 6.06 -3.55 27.63
C LYS A 36 5.80 -2.03 27.61
N THR A 37 6.66 -1.24 26.95
CA THR A 37 6.39 0.19 26.75
C THR A 37 5.36 0.45 25.65
N ILE A 38 5.05 -0.54 24.82
CA ILE A 38 3.95 -0.54 23.87
C ILE A 38 2.68 -0.89 24.64
N THR A 39 1.70 -0.01 24.65
CA THR A 39 0.46 -0.18 25.44
C THR A 39 -0.78 0.09 24.59
N ALA A 40 -1.89 -0.57 24.91
CA ALA A 40 -3.19 -0.33 24.29
C ALA A 40 -3.59 1.15 24.34
N ALA A 41 -3.34 1.82 25.46
CA ALA A 41 -3.62 3.25 25.62
C ALA A 41 -2.75 4.12 24.68
N GLY A 42 -1.46 3.79 24.51
CA GLY A 42 -0.56 4.48 23.58
C GLY A 42 -1.00 4.30 22.12
N LEU A 43 -1.32 3.08 21.74
CA LEU A 43 -1.85 2.75 20.42
C LEU A 43 -3.16 3.49 20.13
N LYS A 44 -4.11 3.48 21.08
CA LYS A 44 -5.38 4.18 20.95
C LYS A 44 -5.19 5.69 20.78
N LYS A 45 -4.26 6.29 21.53
CA LYS A 45 -3.95 7.73 21.42
C LYS A 45 -3.53 8.11 19.99
N HIS A 46 -2.60 7.38 19.40
CA HIS A 46 -2.12 7.65 18.03
C HIS A 46 -3.20 7.36 16.99
N LEU A 47 -3.89 6.23 17.12
CA LEU A 47 -4.92 5.83 16.17
C LEU A 47 -6.11 6.79 16.15
N SER A 48 -6.53 7.33 17.31
CA SER A 48 -7.61 8.32 17.40
C SER A 48 -7.28 9.60 16.63
N ILE A 49 -6.00 9.90 16.41
CA ILE A 49 -5.57 11.02 15.59
C ILE A 49 -5.50 10.61 14.13
N ILE A 50 -4.79 9.53 13.80
CA ILE A 50 -4.56 9.05 12.42
C ILE A 50 -5.88 8.70 11.72
N ALA A 51 -6.81 8.05 12.41
CA ALA A 51 -8.15 7.72 11.90
C ALA A 51 -9.23 8.72 12.38
N GLY A 52 -8.83 9.93 12.78
CA GLY A 52 -9.74 11.00 13.18
C GLY A 52 -10.34 11.78 12.00
N GLU A 53 -11.41 12.54 12.26
CA GLU A 53 -12.12 13.33 11.25
C GLU A 53 -11.21 14.34 10.52
N GLU A 54 -10.24 14.94 11.23
CA GLU A 54 -9.32 15.92 10.66
C GLU A 54 -8.43 15.36 9.56
N MET A 55 -8.18 14.05 9.59
CA MET A 55 -7.39 13.36 8.57
C MET A 55 -8.21 13.02 7.31
N GLN A 56 -9.53 13.18 7.35
CA GLN A 56 -10.42 13.02 6.19
C GLN A 56 -10.16 11.73 5.39
N GLY A 57 -9.85 10.63 6.10
CA GLY A 57 -9.55 9.35 5.48
C GLY A 57 -8.25 9.29 4.68
N ARG A 58 -7.38 10.30 4.78
CA ARG A 58 -5.96 10.27 4.33
C ARG A 58 -5.74 9.84 2.87
N GLU A 59 -6.68 10.11 1.96
CA GLU A 59 -6.50 9.70 0.57
C GLU A 59 -5.23 10.32 -0.04
N THR A 60 -4.49 9.51 -0.78
CA THR A 60 -3.25 9.91 -1.47
C THR A 60 -3.43 11.23 -2.24
N GLY A 61 -2.54 12.20 -2.01
CA GLY A 61 -2.55 13.51 -2.64
C GLY A 61 -3.52 14.53 -2.06
N THR A 62 -4.28 14.17 -1.00
CA THR A 62 -5.23 15.08 -0.36
C THR A 62 -4.62 15.86 0.80
N GLU A 63 -5.37 16.82 1.34
CA GLU A 63 -4.98 17.53 2.56
C GLU A 63 -4.97 16.60 3.78
N GLY A 64 -5.87 15.61 3.83
CA GLY A 64 -5.89 14.60 4.88
C GLY A 64 -4.61 13.79 4.94
N GLU A 65 -4.09 13.35 3.80
CA GLU A 65 -2.79 12.69 3.70
C GLU A 65 -1.64 13.59 4.20
N ARG A 66 -1.62 14.86 3.77
CA ARG A 66 -0.58 15.81 4.19
C ARG A 66 -0.58 16.06 5.71
N LYS A 67 -1.77 16.10 6.34
CA LYS A 67 -1.92 16.20 7.79
C LYS A 67 -1.39 14.95 8.49
N ALA A 68 -1.76 13.76 8.02
CA ALA A 68 -1.26 12.49 8.55
C ALA A 68 0.27 12.40 8.45
N ALA A 69 0.85 12.72 7.29
CA ALA A 69 2.30 12.80 7.12
C ALA A 69 2.96 13.80 8.08
N SER A 70 2.33 14.96 8.30
CA SER A 70 2.84 15.97 9.24
C SER A 70 2.80 15.47 10.67
N TYR A 71 1.76 14.74 11.05
CA TYR A 71 1.66 14.11 12.35
C TYR A 71 2.76 13.08 12.56
N LEU A 72 2.98 12.15 11.62
CA LEU A 72 4.06 11.15 11.65
C LEU A 72 5.42 11.81 11.83
N VAL A 73 5.72 12.83 11.01
CA VAL A 73 6.98 13.61 11.10
C VAL A 73 7.14 14.23 12.48
N SER A 74 6.07 14.78 13.07
CA SER A 74 6.12 15.38 14.41
C SER A 74 6.46 14.35 15.48
N GLN A 75 5.89 13.14 15.39
CA GLN A 75 6.16 12.05 16.33
C GLN A 75 7.61 11.55 16.22
N TYR A 76 8.12 11.32 15.01
CA TYR A 76 9.51 10.93 14.81
C TYR A 76 10.52 11.97 15.32
N LYS A 77 10.22 13.27 15.16
CA LYS A 77 11.01 14.36 15.77
C LYS A 77 11.01 14.30 17.29
N LEU A 78 9.87 14.07 17.93
CA LEU A 78 9.77 13.95 19.39
C LEU A 78 10.56 12.75 19.93
N MET A 79 10.69 11.70 19.13
CA MET A 79 11.51 10.52 19.44
C MET A 79 13.01 10.75 19.21
N ASN A 80 13.43 11.88 18.63
CA ASN A 80 14.80 12.20 18.19
C ASN A 80 15.34 11.17 17.18
N LEU A 81 14.50 10.63 16.33
CA LEU A 81 14.93 9.77 15.23
C LEU A 81 15.54 10.61 14.10
N THR A 82 16.47 10.01 13.37
CA THR A 82 17.12 10.67 12.25
C THR A 82 16.20 10.70 11.02
N PRO A 83 16.09 11.84 10.30
CA PRO A 83 15.34 11.90 9.06
C PRO A 83 15.96 10.99 7.99
N GLY A 84 15.14 10.19 7.31
CA GLY A 84 15.58 9.16 6.37
C GLY A 84 15.97 9.69 4.98
N ASN A 85 15.64 10.93 4.61
CA ASN A 85 15.90 11.46 3.28
C ASN A 85 16.66 12.79 3.33
N ALA A 86 18.00 12.71 3.31
CA ALA A 86 18.90 13.88 3.22
C ALA A 86 18.49 15.07 4.11
N GLY A 87 18.17 14.79 5.38
CA GLY A 87 17.73 15.80 6.36
C GLY A 87 16.20 16.05 6.37
N SER A 88 15.44 15.43 5.49
CA SER A 88 13.98 15.42 5.47
C SER A 88 13.42 14.08 5.95
N TYR A 89 12.29 14.11 6.66
CA TYR A 89 11.51 12.90 6.96
C TYR A 89 10.61 12.48 5.80
N ARG A 90 10.42 13.35 4.80
CA ARG A 90 9.57 13.07 3.64
C ARG A 90 10.41 12.72 2.43
N MET A 91 10.03 11.65 1.75
CA MET A 91 10.51 11.28 0.43
C MET A 91 9.39 11.57 -0.56
N PRO A 92 9.37 12.76 -1.19
CA PRO A 92 8.30 13.17 -2.08
C PRO A 92 8.36 12.41 -3.40
N PHE A 93 7.18 12.17 -3.97
CA PHE A 93 7.02 11.66 -5.33
C PHE A 93 5.79 12.28 -5.99
N SER A 94 5.76 12.24 -7.33
CA SER A 94 4.66 12.76 -8.12
C SER A 94 3.97 11.64 -8.87
N LEU A 95 2.64 11.71 -8.91
CA LEU A 95 1.78 10.83 -9.65
C LEU A 95 0.98 11.63 -10.67
N PHE A 96 0.48 10.97 -11.69
CA PHE A 96 -0.44 11.53 -12.68
C PHE A 96 -1.78 10.84 -12.54
N GLN A 97 -2.86 11.60 -12.63
CA GLN A 97 -4.21 11.08 -12.62
C GLN A 97 -5.05 11.78 -13.68
N ASP A 98 -5.64 11.00 -14.57
CA ASP A 98 -6.65 11.51 -15.49
C ASP A 98 -7.96 11.76 -14.76
N LYS A 99 -8.68 12.81 -15.16
CA LYS A 99 -10.00 13.12 -14.64
C LYS A 99 -10.91 13.59 -15.77
N VAL A 100 -12.10 13.06 -15.84
CA VAL A 100 -13.15 13.52 -16.75
C VAL A 100 -14.20 14.27 -15.93
N THR A 101 -14.43 15.53 -16.24
CA THR A 101 -15.41 16.37 -15.54
C THR A 101 -16.80 16.26 -16.17
N THR A 102 -16.85 16.15 -17.50
CA THR A 102 -18.10 15.98 -18.26
C THR A 102 -17.87 15.06 -19.44
N SER A 103 -18.91 14.32 -19.83
CA SER A 103 -18.92 13.57 -21.09
C SER A 103 -20.30 13.55 -21.70
N SER A 104 -20.35 13.67 -23.03
CA SER A 104 -21.58 13.56 -23.82
C SER A 104 -21.37 12.69 -25.04
N LEU A 105 -22.40 11.93 -25.41
CA LEU A 105 -22.41 11.07 -26.57
C LEU A 105 -23.60 11.41 -27.46
N LYS A 106 -23.36 11.58 -28.77
CA LYS A 106 -24.41 11.62 -29.80
C LYS A 106 -24.14 10.52 -30.81
N VAL A 107 -25.21 9.84 -31.25
CA VAL A 107 -25.15 8.90 -32.34
C VAL A 107 -26.29 9.26 -33.33
N ASN A 108 -25.92 9.50 -34.57
CA ASN A 108 -26.85 9.92 -35.63
C ASN A 108 -27.71 11.15 -35.22
N GLY A 109 -27.09 12.10 -34.51
CA GLY A 109 -27.74 13.33 -34.02
C GLY A 109 -28.52 13.17 -32.71
N THR A 110 -28.78 11.95 -32.24
CA THR A 110 -29.50 11.69 -30.98
C THR A 110 -28.52 11.72 -29.81
N SER A 111 -28.83 12.49 -28.75
CA SER A 111 -28.05 12.59 -27.53
C SER A 111 -28.40 11.48 -26.55
N TYR A 112 -27.35 10.96 -25.86
CA TYR A 112 -27.43 9.90 -24.85
C TYR A 112 -26.84 10.36 -23.53
N THR A 113 -27.32 9.80 -22.42
CA THR A 113 -27.02 10.21 -21.05
C THR A 113 -25.97 9.31 -20.43
N LEU A 114 -24.92 9.91 -19.84
CA LEU A 114 -23.90 9.21 -19.07
C LEU A 114 -24.52 8.48 -17.88
N ASP A 115 -24.01 7.28 -17.58
CA ASP A 115 -24.47 6.37 -16.52
C ASP A 115 -25.92 5.89 -16.64
N LYS A 116 -26.54 6.14 -17.80
CA LYS A 116 -27.85 5.61 -18.17
C LYS A 116 -27.80 4.86 -19.51
N ASP A 117 -27.23 5.50 -20.51
CA ASP A 117 -27.16 5.00 -21.87
C ASP A 117 -25.72 4.59 -22.27
N PHE A 118 -24.72 5.18 -21.65
CA PHE A 118 -23.32 4.82 -21.86
C PHE A 118 -22.47 5.02 -20.60
N TRP A 119 -21.37 4.26 -20.50
CA TRP A 119 -20.42 4.22 -19.38
C TRP A 119 -18.99 4.30 -19.88
N ILE A 120 -18.16 5.09 -19.20
CA ILE A 120 -16.79 5.35 -19.60
C ILE A 120 -15.79 5.17 -18.45
N SER A 121 -14.50 5.04 -18.82
CA SER A 121 -13.39 5.21 -17.91
C SER A 121 -12.55 6.39 -18.37
N ALA A 122 -12.08 7.23 -17.45
CA ALA A 122 -11.16 8.31 -17.73
C ALA A 122 -9.91 7.85 -18.48
N ALA A 123 -9.44 6.62 -18.23
CA ALA A 123 -8.25 6.06 -18.90
C ALA A 123 -8.42 5.90 -20.40
N SER A 124 -9.65 5.67 -20.89
CA SER A 124 -9.96 5.38 -22.30
C SER A 124 -10.94 6.37 -22.92
N ALA A 125 -11.26 7.46 -22.23
CA ALA A 125 -12.02 8.57 -22.79
C ALA A 125 -11.16 9.42 -23.73
N PRO A 126 -11.73 10.05 -24.77
CA PRO A 126 -10.99 10.98 -25.63
C PRO A 126 -10.52 12.22 -24.86
N GLN A 127 -9.48 12.89 -25.36
CA GLN A 127 -8.97 14.13 -24.75
C GLN A 127 -9.95 15.29 -24.90
N LYS A 128 -10.67 15.31 -26.02
CA LYS A 128 -11.67 16.32 -26.39
C LYS A 128 -12.79 15.65 -27.19
N LEU A 129 -13.20 16.27 -28.29
CA LEU A 129 -14.19 15.70 -29.21
C LEU A 129 -13.57 14.60 -30.05
N PHE A 130 -14.15 13.42 -30.04
CA PHE A 130 -13.91 12.35 -30.99
C PHE A 130 -15.12 12.22 -31.92
N THR A 131 -14.88 12.08 -33.22
CA THR A 131 -15.92 11.86 -34.21
C THR A 131 -15.60 10.65 -35.08
N SER A 132 -16.64 9.93 -35.48
CA SER A 132 -16.55 8.87 -36.48
C SER A 132 -17.82 8.86 -37.32
N ALA A 133 -17.67 8.52 -38.61
CA ALA A 133 -18.81 8.34 -39.53
C ALA A 133 -19.14 6.87 -39.71
N GLU A 134 -18.33 5.95 -39.20
CA GLU A 134 -18.50 4.51 -39.36
C GLU A 134 -17.95 3.72 -38.18
N VAL A 135 -18.46 2.52 -38.00
CA VAL A 135 -18.04 1.54 -37.01
C VAL A 135 -17.92 0.17 -37.67
N PHE A 136 -17.19 -0.74 -37.04
CA PHE A 136 -17.04 -2.11 -37.50
C PHE A 136 -17.54 -3.08 -36.41
N TYR A 137 -18.65 -3.75 -36.68
CA TYR A 137 -19.18 -4.75 -35.77
C TYR A 137 -18.41 -6.05 -35.88
N VAL A 138 -17.90 -6.56 -34.75
CA VAL A 138 -17.06 -7.75 -34.66
C VAL A 138 -17.78 -8.96 -34.04
N GLY A 139 -19.05 -8.81 -33.66
CA GLY A 139 -19.85 -9.89 -33.06
C GLY A 139 -19.60 -10.07 -31.55
N SER A 140 -20.17 -11.15 -31.01
CA SER A 140 -20.11 -11.50 -29.59
C SER A 140 -18.85 -12.28 -29.20
N GLU A 141 -18.25 -13.04 -30.13
CA GLU A 141 -17.12 -13.97 -29.87
C GLU A 141 -15.75 -13.42 -30.24
N PHE A 142 -15.64 -12.10 -30.40
CA PHE A 142 -14.38 -11.44 -30.77
C PHE A 142 -13.31 -11.62 -29.68
N ASN A 143 -12.10 -12.03 -30.09
CA ASN A 143 -10.94 -12.24 -29.22
C ASN A 143 -9.64 -12.00 -29.97
N ASP A 144 -8.50 -12.19 -29.32
CA ASP A 144 -7.16 -11.92 -29.85
C ASP A 144 -6.69 -12.90 -30.95
N LYS A 145 -7.43 -13.96 -31.24
CA LYS A 145 -7.21 -14.89 -32.35
C LYS A 145 -8.05 -14.56 -33.58
N SER A 146 -8.84 -13.48 -33.53
CA SER A 146 -9.67 -13.06 -34.65
C SER A 146 -8.82 -12.72 -35.88
N THR A 147 -9.29 -13.20 -37.02
CA THR A 147 -8.66 -12.93 -38.37
C THR A 147 -9.28 -11.72 -39.06
N LEU A 148 -10.22 -11.02 -38.41
CA LEU A 148 -10.85 -9.83 -38.96
C LEU A 148 -9.80 -8.70 -39.09
N ASP A 149 -9.81 -8.01 -40.22
CA ASP A 149 -9.03 -6.79 -40.39
C ASP A 149 -9.69 -5.64 -39.60
N VAL A 150 -9.16 -5.38 -38.38
CA VAL A 150 -9.69 -4.39 -37.46
C VAL A 150 -8.74 -3.20 -37.24
N ARG A 151 -7.58 -3.21 -37.88
CA ARG A 151 -6.56 -2.16 -37.73
C ARG A 151 -7.09 -0.79 -38.15
N GLY A 152 -6.93 0.20 -37.28
CA GLY A 152 -7.38 1.57 -37.50
C GLY A 152 -8.90 1.79 -37.45
N LYS A 153 -9.69 0.77 -37.04
CA LYS A 153 -11.15 0.84 -37.01
C LYS A 153 -11.66 1.08 -35.58
N LEU A 154 -12.81 1.76 -35.46
CA LEU A 154 -13.59 1.78 -34.22
C LEU A 154 -14.52 0.56 -34.25
N LEU A 155 -14.34 -0.31 -33.28
CA LEU A 155 -15.07 -1.58 -33.20
C LEU A 155 -16.35 -1.44 -32.39
N ILE A 156 -17.31 -2.29 -32.68
CA ILE A 156 -18.44 -2.58 -31.82
C ILE A 156 -18.47 -4.08 -31.54
N SER A 157 -18.65 -4.47 -30.28
CA SER A 157 -18.89 -5.86 -29.90
C SER A 157 -20.16 -5.98 -29.06
N SER A 158 -20.90 -7.06 -29.22
CA SER A 158 -22.00 -7.43 -28.32
C SER A 158 -21.50 -8.37 -27.22
N GLU A 159 -22.30 -8.54 -26.17
CA GLU A 159 -21.99 -9.47 -25.08
C GLU A 159 -21.98 -10.93 -25.59
N GLY A 160 -21.08 -11.75 -25.11
CA GLY A 160 -20.91 -13.15 -25.43
C GLY A 160 -20.16 -13.87 -24.31
N LYS A 161 -19.48 -14.97 -24.63
CA LYS A 161 -18.67 -15.72 -23.66
C LYS A 161 -17.47 -14.91 -23.16
N GLU A 162 -16.86 -14.13 -24.05
CA GLU A 162 -15.72 -13.29 -23.72
C GLU A 162 -16.17 -12.02 -22.97
N ARG A 163 -15.44 -11.67 -21.90
CA ARG A 163 -15.70 -10.46 -21.12
C ARG A 163 -15.33 -9.21 -21.92
N ALA A 164 -16.02 -8.10 -21.69
CA ALA A 164 -15.72 -6.80 -22.32
C ALA A 164 -14.23 -6.39 -22.22
N MET A 165 -13.59 -6.63 -21.06
CA MET A 165 -12.17 -6.35 -20.86
C MET A 165 -11.29 -7.19 -21.81
N SER A 166 -11.55 -8.49 -21.97
CA SER A 166 -10.78 -9.36 -22.88
C SER A 166 -10.90 -8.88 -24.31
N LYS A 167 -12.11 -8.48 -24.75
CA LYS A 167 -12.35 -7.92 -26.08
C LYS A 167 -11.65 -6.59 -26.28
N THR A 168 -11.61 -5.74 -25.27
CA THR A 168 -10.89 -4.46 -25.28
C THR A 168 -9.40 -4.68 -25.47
N MET A 169 -8.81 -5.62 -24.73
CA MET A 169 -7.38 -5.98 -24.87
C MET A 169 -7.08 -6.59 -26.24
N ALA A 170 -7.98 -7.44 -26.76
CA ALA A 170 -7.85 -8.02 -28.10
C ALA A 170 -7.90 -6.94 -29.18
N ALA A 171 -8.85 -6.01 -29.11
CA ALA A 171 -8.97 -4.90 -30.05
C ALA A 171 -7.72 -4.03 -30.09
N GLN A 172 -7.18 -3.67 -28.92
CA GLN A 172 -5.96 -2.90 -28.80
C GLN A 172 -4.76 -3.66 -29.38
N LYS A 173 -4.60 -4.94 -29.06
CA LYS A 173 -3.53 -5.81 -29.57
C LYS A 173 -3.57 -5.93 -31.09
N LEU A 174 -4.76 -6.01 -31.67
CA LEU A 174 -4.98 -6.12 -33.13
C LEU A 174 -4.92 -4.78 -33.87
N GLY A 175 -4.68 -3.66 -33.15
CA GLY A 175 -4.45 -2.34 -33.73
C GLY A 175 -5.71 -1.55 -34.07
N ALA A 176 -6.85 -1.85 -33.47
CA ALA A 176 -8.04 -1.00 -33.55
C ALA A 176 -7.78 0.34 -32.83
N ILE A 177 -8.49 1.41 -33.19
CA ILE A 177 -8.43 2.72 -32.51
C ILE A 177 -9.30 2.77 -31.27
N GLY A 178 -10.27 1.88 -31.15
CA GLY A 178 -11.16 1.78 -30.00
C GLY A 178 -12.17 0.67 -30.14
N ILE A 179 -12.92 0.44 -29.04
CA ILE A 179 -14.01 -0.51 -28.99
C ILE A 179 -15.19 0.02 -28.17
N ILE A 180 -16.40 -0.16 -28.68
CA ILE A 180 -17.67 0.09 -27.99
C ILE A 180 -18.27 -1.28 -27.65
N ASN A 181 -18.39 -1.59 -26.37
CA ASN A 181 -18.97 -2.84 -25.90
C ASN A 181 -20.46 -2.63 -25.58
N ILE A 182 -21.33 -3.39 -26.23
CA ILE A 182 -22.75 -3.35 -25.95
C ILE A 182 -23.04 -4.27 -24.77
N ALA A 183 -23.59 -3.72 -23.70
CA ALA A 183 -23.96 -4.48 -22.51
C ALA A 183 -25.34 -5.15 -22.68
N LYS A 184 -25.46 -6.40 -22.26
CA LYS A 184 -26.76 -7.12 -22.21
C LYS A 184 -27.69 -6.52 -21.16
N THR A 185 -27.11 -6.15 -20.03
CA THR A 185 -27.77 -5.40 -18.94
C THR A 185 -26.93 -4.18 -18.60
N ASN A 186 -27.56 -3.07 -18.28
CA ASN A 186 -26.84 -1.85 -17.92
C ASN A 186 -25.91 -2.11 -16.72
N PRO A 187 -24.66 -1.61 -16.75
CA PRO A 187 -23.75 -1.71 -15.63
C PRO A 187 -24.37 -1.16 -14.34
N SER A 188 -24.19 -1.90 -13.24
CA SER A 188 -24.68 -1.47 -11.92
C SER A 188 -23.79 -0.40 -11.27
N MET A 189 -22.55 -0.24 -11.77
CA MET A 189 -21.59 0.73 -11.28
C MET A 189 -21.54 1.94 -12.21
N PRO A 190 -21.43 3.16 -11.68
CA PRO A 190 -21.25 4.36 -12.49
C PRO A 190 -19.93 4.36 -13.25
N SER A 191 -19.79 5.28 -14.19
CA SER A 191 -18.56 5.55 -14.92
C SER A 191 -17.40 5.87 -13.99
N ASN A 192 -16.22 5.34 -14.31
CA ASN A 192 -15.00 5.72 -13.59
C ASN A 192 -14.41 6.99 -14.19
N LEU A 193 -14.82 8.14 -13.68
CA LEU A 193 -14.38 9.45 -14.14
C LEU A 193 -13.03 9.91 -13.59
N SER A 194 -12.46 9.15 -12.64
CA SER A 194 -11.08 9.36 -12.13
C SER A 194 -10.23 8.19 -12.53
N GLY A 195 -9.21 8.41 -13.35
CA GLY A 195 -8.26 7.39 -13.77
C GLY A 195 -7.41 6.87 -12.60
N ARG A 196 -6.73 5.77 -12.80
CA ARG A 196 -5.73 5.28 -11.84
C ARG A 196 -4.59 6.29 -11.74
N MET A 197 -4.06 6.45 -10.54
CA MET A 197 -2.80 7.15 -10.34
C MET A 197 -1.63 6.33 -10.87
N ALA A 198 -0.65 6.98 -11.49
CA ALA A 198 0.53 6.33 -12.06
C ALA A 198 1.73 7.29 -12.04
N PHE A 199 2.95 6.76 -12.13
CA PHE A 199 4.18 7.58 -12.20
C PHE A 199 4.37 8.28 -13.54
N THR A 200 3.66 7.86 -14.57
CA THR A 200 3.70 8.49 -15.89
C THR A 200 2.31 8.93 -16.31
N ALA A 201 2.24 10.04 -17.04
CA ALA A 201 0.99 10.45 -17.64
C ALA A 201 0.46 9.37 -18.60
N ASN A 202 -0.85 9.21 -18.61
CA ASN A 202 -1.49 8.27 -19.50
C ASN A 202 -1.41 8.79 -20.95
N THR A 203 -0.67 8.09 -21.77
CA THR A 203 -0.53 8.37 -23.21
C THR A 203 -1.42 7.47 -24.08
N ASN A 204 -2.28 6.66 -23.46
CA ASN A 204 -3.16 5.76 -24.19
C ASN A 204 -4.19 6.56 -25.02
N THR A 205 -4.18 6.35 -26.30
CA THR A 205 -5.14 6.94 -27.25
C THR A 205 -6.27 5.98 -27.64
N PHE A 206 -6.21 4.75 -27.13
CA PHE A 206 -7.20 3.73 -27.41
C PHE A 206 -8.53 4.06 -26.70
N LEU A 207 -9.60 4.17 -27.46
CA LEU A 207 -10.92 4.55 -26.97
C LEU A 207 -11.72 3.33 -26.51
N SER A 208 -12.40 3.41 -25.37
CA SER A 208 -13.28 2.35 -24.94
C SER A 208 -14.45 2.90 -24.14
N MET A 209 -15.66 2.43 -24.45
CA MET A 209 -16.89 2.67 -23.69
C MET A 209 -17.76 1.43 -23.67
N THR A 210 -18.68 1.39 -22.71
CA THR A 210 -19.81 0.45 -22.71
C THR A 210 -21.08 1.22 -23.01
N VAL A 211 -21.97 0.64 -23.78
CA VAL A 211 -23.24 1.28 -24.14
C VAL A 211 -24.43 0.34 -23.90
N SER A 212 -25.60 0.91 -23.70
CA SER A 212 -26.86 0.18 -23.63
C SER A 212 -27.23 -0.47 -24.97
N LYS A 213 -28.11 -1.43 -24.94
CA LYS A 213 -28.69 -2.05 -26.17
C LYS A 213 -29.31 -1.02 -27.12
N THR A 214 -29.95 0.00 -26.56
CA THR A 214 -30.58 1.09 -27.35
C THR A 214 -29.50 1.87 -28.15
N VAL A 215 -28.41 2.25 -27.52
CA VAL A 215 -27.29 2.93 -28.21
C VAL A 215 -26.61 1.98 -29.19
N GLY A 216 -26.41 0.72 -28.81
CA GLY A 216 -25.87 -0.31 -29.69
C GLY A 216 -26.68 -0.50 -30.97
N ALA A 217 -28.00 -0.54 -30.89
CA ALA A 217 -28.89 -0.62 -32.03
C ALA A 217 -28.75 0.61 -32.97
N ALA A 218 -28.73 1.82 -32.38
CA ALA A 218 -28.52 3.05 -33.16
C ALA A 218 -27.18 3.09 -33.89
N LEU A 219 -26.10 2.53 -33.28
CA LEU A 219 -24.80 2.40 -33.93
C LEU A 219 -24.76 1.41 -35.09
N LEU A 220 -25.69 0.44 -35.11
CA LEU A 220 -25.80 -0.60 -36.15
C LEU A 220 -26.95 -0.33 -37.13
N GLY A 221 -27.50 0.89 -37.14
CA GLY A 221 -28.52 1.33 -38.10
C GLY A 221 -29.96 0.97 -37.69
N GLY A 222 -30.17 0.48 -36.47
CA GLY A 222 -31.51 0.23 -35.93
C GLY A 222 -32.18 1.52 -35.47
N THR A 223 -33.52 1.57 -35.68
CA THR A 223 -34.36 2.69 -35.21
C THR A 223 -35.02 2.41 -33.85
N LYS A 224 -34.90 1.20 -33.37
CA LYS A 224 -35.34 0.71 -32.05
C LYS A 224 -34.33 -0.29 -31.51
N GLU A 225 -34.47 -0.64 -30.23
CA GLU A 225 -33.67 -1.70 -29.62
C GLU A 225 -33.94 -3.03 -30.33
N PHE A 226 -32.89 -3.79 -30.63
CA PHE A 226 -32.98 -5.11 -31.17
C PHE A 226 -33.42 -6.14 -30.13
N SER A 227 -34.27 -7.10 -30.53
CA SER A 227 -34.56 -8.30 -29.74
C SER A 227 -33.32 -9.19 -29.59
N ASP A 228 -33.30 -10.09 -28.63
CA ASP A 228 -32.15 -11.00 -28.44
C ASP A 228 -31.87 -11.83 -29.71
N GLN A 229 -32.92 -12.24 -30.45
CA GLN A 229 -32.80 -12.97 -31.70
C GLN A 229 -32.21 -12.09 -32.83
N GLU A 230 -32.56 -10.80 -32.91
CA GLU A 230 -32.00 -9.87 -33.89
C GLU A 230 -30.51 -9.66 -33.63
N TRP A 231 -30.09 -9.56 -32.36
CA TRP A 231 -28.66 -9.44 -31.99
C TRP A 231 -27.81 -10.59 -32.49
N GLU A 232 -28.36 -11.83 -32.53
CA GLU A 232 -27.65 -13.02 -33.01
C GLU A 232 -27.47 -13.04 -34.54
N THR A 233 -28.30 -12.30 -35.26
CA THR A 233 -28.33 -12.30 -36.73
C THR A 233 -27.62 -11.12 -37.39
N ILE A 234 -27.14 -10.15 -36.59
CA ILE A 234 -26.43 -8.97 -37.11
C ILE A 234 -25.14 -9.39 -37.79
N PRO A 235 -24.93 -9.08 -39.07
CA PRO A 235 -23.72 -9.44 -39.79
C PRO A 235 -22.50 -8.72 -39.25
N VAL A 236 -21.39 -9.45 -39.09
CA VAL A 236 -20.07 -8.84 -38.84
C VAL A 236 -19.68 -7.98 -40.05
N GLY A 237 -19.25 -6.75 -39.81
CA GLY A 237 -18.92 -5.85 -40.89
C GLY A 237 -19.02 -4.37 -40.56
N LYS A 238 -18.93 -3.56 -41.58
CA LYS A 238 -18.96 -2.10 -41.51
C LYS A 238 -20.41 -1.57 -41.44
N TYR A 239 -20.61 -0.58 -40.56
CA TYR A 239 -21.87 0.13 -40.41
C TYR A 239 -21.63 1.65 -40.45
N THR A 240 -22.56 2.38 -41.04
CA THR A 240 -22.54 3.85 -41.02
C THR A 240 -23.18 4.35 -39.74
N ALA A 241 -22.44 5.12 -38.94
CA ALA A 241 -22.95 5.75 -37.72
C ALA A 241 -22.18 7.04 -37.48
N ALA A 242 -22.89 8.17 -37.46
CA ALA A 242 -22.29 9.46 -37.07
C ALA A 242 -22.16 9.52 -35.56
N ILE A 243 -20.94 9.43 -35.04
CA ILE A 243 -20.63 9.47 -33.62
C ILE A 243 -19.96 10.80 -33.28
N GLU A 244 -20.44 11.45 -32.24
CA GLU A 244 -19.77 12.56 -31.57
C GLU A 244 -19.64 12.20 -30.08
N TRP A 245 -18.42 11.92 -29.63
CA TRP A 245 -18.11 11.67 -28.23
C TRP A 245 -17.20 12.77 -27.70
N LEU A 246 -17.76 13.63 -26.86
CA LEU A 246 -17.02 14.68 -26.16
C LEU A 246 -16.68 14.20 -24.73
N ALA A 247 -15.46 14.37 -24.30
CA ALA A 247 -15.07 14.27 -22.90
C ALA A 247 -14.16 15.45 -22.54
N ASP A 248 -14.45 16.10 -21.43
CA ASP A 248 -13.58 17.13 -20.85
C ASP A 248 -12.60 16.43 -19.89
N LYS A 249 -11.51 15.93 -20.49
CA LYS A 249 -10.49 15.14 -19.81
C LYS A 249 -9.27 16.02 -19.49
N THR A 250 -8.87 16.02 -18.24
CA THR A 250 -7.65 16.66 -17.75
C THR A 250 -6.72 15.61 -17.15
N SER A 251 -5.40 15.89 -17.17
CA SER A 251 -4.39 15.07 -16.49
C SER A 251 -3.76 15.95 -15.41
N ALA A 252 -3.95 15.61 -14.16
CA ALA A 252 -3.43 16.36 -13.02
C ALA A 252 -2.20 15.65 -12.42
N THR A 253 -1.23 16.47 -11.98
CA THR A 253 -0.14 15.98 -11.13
C THR A 253 -0.61 15.93 -9.68
N VAL A 254 -0.43 14.80 -9.03
CA VAL A 254 -0.76 14.56 -7.64
C VAL A 254 0.54 14.37 -6.87
N ALA A 255 0.82 15.27 -5.91
CA ALA A 255 2.01 15.16 -5.05
C ALA A 255 1.69 14.33 -3.81
N SER A 256 2.56 13.37 -3.49
CA SER A 256 2.51 12.54 -2.29
C SER A 256 3.92 12.34 -1.72
N ALA A 257 4.06 11.66 -0.58
CA ALA A 257 5.36 11.38 0.01
C ALA A 257 5.32 10.16 0.95
N ASN A 258 6.35 9.33 0.91
CA ASN A 258 6.63 8.42 2.02
C ASN A 258 7.23 9.20 3.20
N VAL A 259 6.94 8.77 4.43
CA VAL A 259 7.54 9.33 5.64
C VAL A 259 8.55 8.31 6.18
N ILE A 260 9.81 8.74 6.31
CA ILE A 260 10.94 7.87 6.65
C ILE A 260 11.74 8.47 7.79
N ALA A 261 11.90 7.71 8.85
CA ALA A 261 12.79 7.99 9.97
C ALA A 261 13.65 6.76 10.25
N TYR A 262 14.83 6.93 10.87
CA TYR A 262 15.62 5.78 11.26
C TYR A 262 16.39 6.02 12.56
N MET A 263 16.67 4.92 13.25
CA MET A 263 17.61 4.87 14.37
C MET A 263 18.96 4.37 13.84
N PRO A 264 20.00 5.21 13.85
CA PRO A 264 21.30 4.82 13.32
C PRO A 264 22.01 3.81 14.21
N SER A 265 22.72 2.87 13.57
CA SER A 265 23.70 1.99 14.22
C SER A 265 25.09 2.60 14.19
N LYS A 266 25.88 2.34 15.26
CA LYS A 266 27.29 2.67 15.29
C LYS A 266 28.20 1.54 14.79
N GLU A 267 27.69 0.29 14.75
CA GLU A 267 28.46 -0.90 14.38
C GLU A 267 28.38 -1.17 12.88
N LYS A 268 27.15 -1.48 12.38
CA LYS A 268 26.90 -1.84 10.98
C LYS A 268 26.06 -0.74 10.32
N SER A 269 26.69 0.39 10.05
CA SER A 269 26.03 1.61 9.57
C SER A 269 25.55 1.54 8.10
N ASP A 270 25.89 0.47 7.37
CA ASP A 270 25.46 0.21 6.01
C ASP A 270 24.45 -0.96 5.90
N GLU A 271 24.02 -1.53 7.04
CA GLU A 271 22.94 -2.54 7.08
C GLU A 271 21.65 -1.96 7.64
N TYR A 272 20.51 -2.44 7.15
CA TYR A 272 19.18 -1.87 7.46
C TYR A 272 18.17 -2.95 7.78
N LEU A 273 17.29 -2.64 8.75
CA LEU A 273 16.06 -3.36 9.01
C LEU A 273 14.89 -2.38 8.82
N PHE A 274 13.91 -2.74 7.99
CA PHE A 274 12.72 -1.94 7.79
C PHE A 274 11.56 -2.42 8.63
N ILE A 275 10.74 -1.47 9.08
CA ILE A 275 9.43 -1.68 9.69
C ILE A 275 8.49 -0.74 8.97
N THR A 276 7.54 -1.29 8.22
CA THR A 276 6.72 -0.54 7.26
C THR A 276 5.23 -0.69 7.52
N SER A 277 4.47 0.28 7.03
CA SER A 277 3.02 0.31 6.96
C SER A 277 2.60 1.34 5.92
N HIS A 278 1.35 1.34 5.47
CA HIS A 278 0.84 2.48 4.72
C HIS A 278 0.03 3.42 5.60
N TYR A 279 0.04 4.72 5.28
CA TYR A 279 -0.70 5.71 6.06
C TYR A 279 -1.83 6.40 5.28
N ASP A 280 -1.91 6.18 3.96
CA ASP A 280 -3.05 6.61 3.15
C ASP A 280 -4.24 5.65 3.33
N HIS A 281 -5.45 6.12 2.97
CA HIS A 281 -6.65 5.31 2.89
C HIS A 281 -7.61 5.89 1.83
N GLU A 282 -8.87 5.55 1.87
CA GLU A 282 -9.86 5.79 0.84
C GLU A 282 -10.46 7.23 0.79
N GLY A 283 -10.16 8.09 1.77
CA GLY A 283 -10.53 9.51 1.76
C GLY A 283 -12.00 9.80 2.03
N VAL A 284 -12.52 10.79 1.31
CA VAL A 284 -13.93 11.22 1.40
C VAL A 284 -14.63 10.91 0.09
N LYS A 285 -15.68 10.08 0.13
CA LYS A 285 -16.49 9.72 -1.04
C LYS A 285 -17.93 10.19 -0.81
N ASN A 286 -18.45 11.03 -1.70
CA ASN A 286 -19.80 11.60 -1.61
C ASN A 286 -20.10 12.26 -0.24
N GLY A 287 -19.10 12.98 0.32
CA GLY A 287 -19.23 13.63 1.62
C GLY A 287 -19.10 12.72 2.84
N VAL A 288 -18.85 11.41 2.65
CA VAL A 288 -18.67 10.43 3.71
C VAL A 288 -17.21 10.10 3.89
N ILE A 289 -16.68 10.22 5.12
CA ILE A 289 -15.29 9.90 5.45
C ILE A 289 -15.14 8.37 5.59
N TYR A 290 -14.11 7.82 4.92
CA TYR A 290 -13.63 6.47 5.09
C TYR A 290 -12.44 6.54 6.05
N TYR A 291 -12.65 6.20 7.31
CA TYR A 291 -11.68 6.48 8.38
C TYR A 291 -10.44 5.59 8.34
N GLY A 292 -10.57 4.32 7.90
CA GLY A 292 -9.47 3.38 7.83
C GLY A 292 -8.77 3.20 9.18
N ALA A 293 -9.52 2.82 10.21
CA ALA A 293 -8.93 2.65 11.54
C ALA A 293 -8.08 1.38 11.62
N ASP A 294 -8.55 0.29 11.01
CA ASP A 294 -7.75 -0.92 10.87
C ASP A 294 -6.89 -0.84 9.62
N ASP A 295 -7.45 -0.44 8.51
CA ASP A 295 -6.82 -0.32 7.18
C ASP A 295 -6.36 1.14 6.89
N ASP A 296 -5.09 1.52 6.95
CA ASP A 296 -4.05 0.90 7.76
C ASP A 296 -3.62 1.84 8.88
N GLY A 297 -4.63 2.40 9.56
CA GLY A 297 -4.39 3.18 10.78
C GLY A 297 -3.73 2.35 11.87
N SER A 298 -4.10 1.06 11.97
CA SER A 298 -3.56 0.15 12.97
C SER A 298 -2.08 -0.18 12.71
N GLY A 299 -1.69 -0.45 11.48
CA GLY A 299 -0.28 -0.68 11.13
C GLY A 299 0.55 0.60 11.25
N THR A 300 0.06 1.73 10.74
CA THR A 300 0.71 3.05 10.90
C THR A 300 1.00 3.35 12.38
N THR A 301 0.01 3.08 13.25
CA THR A 301 0.15 3.28 14.70
C THR A 301 1.10 2.24 15.31
N GLY A 302 1.08 1.01 14.81
CA GLY A 302 2.02 -0.06 15.21
C GLY A 302 3.46 0.34 14.95
N VAL A 303 3.77 0.85 13.75
CA VAL A 303 5.12 1.35 13.39
C VAL A 303 5.54 2.48 14.32
N LEU A 304 4.65 3.46 14.61
CA LEU A 304 4.95 4.54 15.57
C LEU A 304 5.25 4.01 16.97
N ALA A 305 4.46 3.07 17.48
CA ALA A 305 4.63 2.51 18.82
C ALA A 305 5.94 1.70 18.93
N ILE A 306 6.31 0.97 17.87
CA ILE A 306 7.58 0.25 17.77
C ILE A 306 8.75 1.25 17.77
N ALA A 307 8.67 2.32 16.97
CA ALA A 307 9.67 3.38 16.94
C ALA A 307 9.86 4.05 18.31
N GLU A 308 8.77 4.33 19.00
CA GLU A 308 8.78 4.90 20.35
C GLU A 308 9.44 3.94 21.36
N ALA A 309 9.15 2.63 21.27
CA ALA A 309 9.76 1.63 22.15
C ALA A 309 11.27 1.53 21.93
N PHE A 310 11.74 1.52 20.69
CA PHE A 310 13.18 1.58 20.38
C PHE A 310 13.82 2.88 20.86
N ALA A 311 13.17 4.02 20.68
CA ALA A 311 13.67 5.30 21.17
C ALA A 311 13.78 5.34 22.70
N LYS A 312 12.79 4.77 23.42
CA LYS A 312 12.86 4.62 24.89
C LYS A 312 13.95 3.66 25.32
N ALA A 313 14.15 2.54 24.60
CA ALA A 313 15.21 1.58 24.86
C ALA A 313 16.60 2.20 24.65
N SER A 314 16.78 3.00 23.61
CA SER A 314 18.03 3.70 23.33
C SER A 314 18.42 4.67 24.46
N LYS A 315 17.45 5.36 25.08
CA LYS A 315 17.70 6.19 26.28
C LYS A 315 18.15 5.38 27.50
N LYS A 316 17.92 4.06 27.50
CA LYS A 316 18.36 3.11 28.54
C LYS A 316 19.58 2.27 28.11
N GLY A 317 20.32 2.72 27.10
CA GLY A 317 21.58 2.11 26.69
C GLY A 317 21.47 1.08 25.56
N PHE A 318 20.28 0.82 25.01
CA PHE A 318 20.15 -0.02 23.83
C PHE A 318 20.81 0.65 22.62
N SER A 319 21.59 -0.13 21.87
CA SER A 319 22.17 0.26 20.59
C SER A 319 21.96 -0.89 19.61
N PRO A 320 21.29 -0.66 18.47
CA PRO A 320 21.12 -1.70 17.47
C PRO A 320 22.45 -1.95 16.75
N LYS A 321 22.68 -3.18 16.28
CA LYS A 321 23.84 -3.51 15.45
C LYS A 321 23.70 -2.98 14.03
N ARG A 322 22.48 -2.86 13.50
CA ARG A 322 22.18 -2.27 12.20
C ARG A 322 21.13 -1.16 12.31
N ASN A 323 21.07 -0.30 11.32
CA ASN A 323 20.08 0.78 11.30
C ASN A 323 18.66 0.22 11.30
N ILE A 324 17.76 0.80 12.09
CA ILE A 324 16.34 0.45 12.10
C ILE A 324 15.57 1.58 11.41
N VAL A 325 14.95 1.28 10.28
CA VAL A 325 14.19 2.23 9.45
C VAL A 325 12.69 2.05 9.72
N PHE A 326 12.02 3.14 10.07
CA PHE A 326 10.58 3.22 10.21
C PHE A 326 10.04 3.99 9.02
N MET A 327 9.24 3.32 8.19
CA MET A 327 8.73 3.92 6.97
C MET A 327 7.22 3.73 6.86
N ASN A 328 6.50 4.85 6.80
CA ASN A 328 5.09 4.85 6.47
C ASN A 328 4.96 5.31 5.01
N VAL A 329 4.47 4.43 4.15
CA VAL A 329 4.33 4.71 2.72
C VAL A 329 2.95 5.27 2.40
N SER A 330 2.81 5.92 1.25
CA SER A 330 1.54 6.40 0.74
C SER A 330 1.25 5.84 -0.65
N GLY A 331 -0.01 5.84 -1.04
CA GLY A 331 -0.43 5.32 -2.34
C GLY A 331 -0.51 3.80 -2.40
N GLU A 332 -0.62 3.14 -1.25
CA GLU A 332 -0.91 1.71 -1.17
C GLU A 332 -2.24 1.42 -1.83
N GLU A 333 -3.30 2.13 -1.44
CA GLU A 333 -4.68 2.06 -1.92
C GLU A 333 -4.84 2.41 -3.42
N LYS A 334 -3.82 3.00 -3.99
CA LYS A 334 -3.75 3.35 -5.42
C LYS A 334 -2.88 2.36 -6.22
N GLY A 335 -2.43 1.26 -5.58
CA GLY A 335 -1.67 0.17 -6.18
C GLY A 335 -0.21 0.11 -5.74
N LEU A 336 0.05 0.16 -4.42
CA LEU A 336 1.36 0.03 -3.79
C LEU A 336 2.37 1.08 -4.28
N LEU A 337 1.92 2.31 -4.59
CA LEU A 337 2.75 3.27 -5.34
C LEU A 337 3.93 3.78 -4.52
N GLY A 338 3.75 4.06 -3.21
CA GLY A 338 4.82 4.57 -2.37
C GLY A 338 5.96 3.59 -2.14
N SER A 339 5.63 2.33 -1.83
CA SER A 339 6.63 1.27 -1.69
C SER A 339 7.28 0.92 -3.02
N LYS A 340 6.52 0.95 -4.13
CA LYS A 340 7.07 0.81 -5.48
C LYS A 340 8.06 1.93 -5.80
N TYR A 341 7.70 3.18 -5.51
CA TYR A 341 8.59 4.32 -5.72
C TYR A 341 9.88 4.15 -4.91
N TYR A 342 9.76 3.74 -3.62
CA TYR A 342 10.93 3.46 -2.79
C TYR A 342 11.79 2.34 -3.38
N GLY A 343 11.19 1.24 -3.81
CA GLY A 343 11.89 0.10 -4.42
C GLY A 343 12.62 0.44 -5.73
N ASP A 344 12.12 1.41 -6.48
CA ASP A 344 12.74 1.90 -7.72
C ASP A 344 13.77 3.02 -7.48
N HIS A 345 13.67 3.75 -6.34
CA HIS A 345 14.54 4.85 -5.95
C HIS A 345 14.98 4.72 -4.47
N PRO A 346 15.64 3.63 -4.08
CA PRO A 346 15.93 3.35 -2.69
C PRO A 346 16.95 4.36 -2.12
N ILE A 347 16.61 4.93 -0.94
CA ILE A 347 17.56 5.77 -0.18
C ILE A 347 18.59 4.89 0.51
N PHE A 348 18.13 3.77 1.07
CA PHE A 348 18.99 2.75 1.69
C PHE A 348 19.03 1.52 0.78
N PRO A 349 20.23 0.97 0.49
CA PRO A 349 20.36 -0.12 -0.49
C PRO A 349 19.55 -1.36 -0.13
N MET A 350 18.80 -1.90 -1.11
CA MET A 350 17.99 -3.10 -0.92
C MET A 350 18.83 -4.34 -0.63
N GLU A 351 20.01 -4.44 -1.21
CA GLU A 351 20.98 -5.52 -0.96
C GLU A 351 21.58 -5.49 0.45
N LYS A 352 21.51 -4.33 1.12
CA LYS A 352 21.94 -4.13 2.51
C LYS A 352 20.77 -4.14 3.50
N THR A 353 19.58 -4.37 3.04
CA THR A 353 18.37 -4.47 3.88
C THR A 353 18.21 -5.91 4.33
N THR A 354 18.31 -6.18 5.64
CA THR A 354 18.23 -7.55 6.19
C THR A 354 16.83 -8.13 6.08
N ALA A 355 15.81 -7.32 6.36
CA ALA A 355 14.39 -7.68 6.23
C ALA A 355 13.51 -6.42 6.17
N ASP A 356 12.27 -6.62 5.72
CA ASP A 356 11.15 -5.69 5.91
C ASP A 356 10.04 -6.38 6.72
N LEU A 357 9.63 -5.77 7.82
CA LEU A 357 8.51 -6.15 8.65
C LEU A 357 7.34 -5.22 8.35
N ASN A 358 6.46 -5.64 7.45
CA ASN A 358 5.29 -4.86 7.03
C ASN A 358 4.11 -5.14 7.96
N ILE A 359 3.43 -4.08 8.35
CA ILE A 359 2.27 -4.13 9.24
C ILE A 359 1.10 -3.47 8.53
N ASP A 360 0.07 -4.27 8.24
CA ASP A 360 -1.12 -3.77 7.57
C ASP A 360 -2.32 -4.53 8.12
N MET A 361 -3.21 -3.80 8.81
CA MET A 361 -4.37 -4.32 9.52
C MET A 361 -4.00 -5.33 10.64
N ILE A 362 -3.82 -4.82 11.85
CA ILE A 362 -3.52 -5.63 13.05
C ILE A 362 -4.49 -5.40 14.23
N GLY A 363 -5.53 -4.56 14.04
CA GLY A 363 -6.42 -4.09 15.09
C GLY A 363 -7.75 -4.85 15.20
N ARG A 364 -8.07 -5.73 14.28
CA ARG A 364 -9.37 -6.43 14.20
C ARG A 364 -9.22 -7.95 14.22
N ILE A 365 -10.33 -8.61 13.96
CA ILE A 365 -10.46 -10.07 13.90
C ILE A 365 -11.10 -10.45 12.57
N ASP A 366 -10.53 -11.45 11.89
CA ASP A 366 -11.14 -12.09 10.74
C ASP A 366 -12.34 -12.94 11.20
N PRO A 367 -13.57 -12.63 10.77
CA PRO A 367 -14.75 -13.39 11.17
C PRO A 367 -14.75 -14.83 10.65
N THR A 368 -13.89 -15.13 9.68
CA THR A 368 -13.76 -16.49 9.11
C THR A 368 -12.68 -17.34 9.78
N TYR A 369 -11.91 -16.74 10.71
CA TYR A 369 -10.88 -17.45 11.46
C TYR A 369 -11.48 -18.56 12.33
N LYS A 370 -10.84 -19.74 12.34
CA LYS A 370 -11.38 -20.94 13.00
C LYS A 370 -10.72 -21.30 14.31
N GLY A 371 -9.57 -20.69 14.63
CA GLY A 371 -8.85 -20.88 15.89
C GLY A 371 -9.31 -19.91 16.99
N ASP A 372 -8.44 -19.67 17.98
CA ASP A 372 -8.66 -18.65 19.00
C ASP A 372 -8.52 -17.26 18.41
N SER A 373 -9.63 -16.64 18.06
CA SER A 373 -9.70 -15.32 17.43
C SER A 373 -9.08 -14.20 18.27
N MET A 374 -8.89 -14.41 19.56
CA MET A 374 -8.23 -13.45 20.47
C MET A 374 -6.73 -13.70 20.62
N ASN A 375 -6.17 -14.67 19.89
CA ASN A 375 -4.77 -15.07 20.07
C ASN A 375 -4.08 -15.49 18.76
N TYR A 376 -4.29 -14.80 17.64
CA TYR A 376 -3.66 -15.12 16.36
C TYR A 376 -3.15 -13.89 15.65
N VAL A 377 -2.25 -14.11 14.69
CA VAL A 377 -1.87 -13.17 13.64
C VAL A 377 -1.49 -13.96 12.39
N TYR A 378 -1.91 -13.51 11.22
CA TYR A 378 -1.39 -14.03 9.95
C TYR A 378 0.02 -13.52 9.74
N VAL A 379 0.95 -14.42 9.40
CA VAL A 379 2.34 -14.12 9.06
C VAL A 379 2.60 -14.59 7.63
N ILE A 380 2.80 -13.64 6.74
CA ILE A 380 2.85 -13.87 5.30
C ILE A 380 4.24 -13.51 4.78
N GLY A 381 4.88 -14.44 4.06
CA GLY A 381 6.18 -14.24 3.42
C GLY A 381 7.37 -14.87 4.15
N GLU A 382 7.23 -15.28 5.41
CA GLU A 382 8.34 -15.79 6.21
C GLU A 382 8.92 -17.16 5.73
N ASP A 383 8.25 -17.82 4.82
CA ASP A 383 8.68 -19.06 4.17
C ASP A 383 9.38 -18.83 2.81
N LYS A 384 9.71 -17.58 2.50
CA LYS A 384 10.30 -17.17 1.23
C LYS A 384 11.53 -16.29 1.45
N LEU A 385 12.43 -16.28 0.48
CA LEU A 385 13.65 -15.47 0.41
C LEU A 385 14.70 -15.76 1.50
N SER A 386 14.29 -16.16 2.72
CA SER A 386 15.23 -16.47 3.81
C SER A 386 14.76 -17.61 4.70
N SER A 387 15.63 -18.59 4.92
CA SER A 387 15.40 -19.68 5.86
C SER A 387 15.49 -19.26 7.34
N ASP A 388 15.93 -18.04 7.63
CA ASP A 388 16.09 -17.53 9.00
C ASP A 388 14.78 -16.95 9.57
N LEU A 389 13.80 -16.54 8.71
CA LEU A 389 12.61 -15.80 9.14
C LEU A 389 11.74 -16.60 10.10
N GLN A 390 11.31 -17.81 9.71
CA GLN A 390 10.42 -18.64 10.51
C GLN A 390 11.04 -19.06 11.85
N PRO A 391 12.31 -19.50 11.95
CA PRO A 391 12.96 -19.76 13.24
C PRO A 391 12.98 -18.56 14.19
N ILE A 392 13.10 -17.33 13.67
CA ILE A 392 13.08 -16.11 14.49
C ILE A 392 11.68 -15.87 15.03
N THR A 393 10.65 -15.91 14.19
CA THR A 393 9.25 -15.68 14.61
C THR A 393 8.81 -16.74 15.61
N ASP A 394 9.15 -18.02 15.39
CA ASP A 394 8.84 -19.12 16.31
C ASP A 394 9.57 -18.95 17.66
N LYS A 395 10.83 -18.49 17.66
CA LYS A 395 11.60 -18.20 18.87
C LYS A 395 10.94 -17.09 19.69
N VAL A 396 10.61 -15.97 19.04
CA VAL A 396 9.98 -14.81 19.68
C VAL A 396 8.60 -15.18 20.22
N ASN A 397 7.83 -15.95 19.45
CA ASN A 397 6.48 -16.35 19.82
C ASN A 397 6.41 -17.21 21.09
N LYS A 398 7.49 -17.83 21.55
CA LYS A 398 7.53 -18.53 22.83
C LYS A 398 7.15 -17.64 24.01
N ASN A 399 7.38 -16.32 23.90
CA ASN A 399 7.01 -15.34 24.91
C ASN A 399 5.51 -14.96 24.87
N TYR A 400 4.84 -15.21 23.74
CA TYR A 400 3.47 -14.73 23.48
C TYR A 400 2.46 -15.87 23.38
N ASN A 401 2.89 -17.06 22.97
CA ASN A 401 2.05 -18.20 22.68
C ASN A 401 0.85 -17.83 21.79
N MET A 402 1.12 -17.06 20.74
CA MET A 402 0.14 -16.63 19.74
C MET A 402 0.11 -17.66 18.60
N GLU A 403 -1.03 -17.89 18.00
CA GLU A 403 -1.08 -18.68 16.76
C GLU A 403 -0.55 -17.83 15.60
N LEU A 404 0.65 -18.17 15.10
CA LEU A 404 1.22 -17.62 13.88
C LEU A 404 0.64 -18.38 12.70
N ASP A 405 -0.43 -17.88 12.12
CA ASP A 405 -1.14 -18.55 11.02
C ASP A 405 -0.47 -18.24 9.68
N ARG A 406 -0.04 -19.29 8.99
CA ARG A 406 0.76 -19.25 7.76
C ARG A 406 -0.01 -19.60 6.50
N ARG A 407 -1.35 -19.74 6.59
CA ARG A 407 -2.18 -20.25 5.49
C ARG A 407 -2.07 -19.44 4.21
N PHE A 408 -1.82 -18.13 4.29
CA PHE A 408 -1.72 -17.22 3.15
C PHE A 408 -0.33 -17.19 2.48
N ASN A 409 0.59 -18.04 2.93
CA ASN A 409 1.85 -18.31 2.25
C ASN A 409 1.69 -19.24 1.03
N ASP A 410 0.54 -19.90 0.88
CA ASP A 410 0.26 -20.76 -0.28
C ASP A 410 0.24 -19.91 -1.57
N PRO A 411 1.09 -20.23 -2.58
CA PRO A 411 1.06 -19.56 -3.89
C PRO A 411 -0.30 -19.64 -4.62
N LYS A 412 -1.18 -20.56 -4.18
CA LYS A 412 -2.53 -20.75 -4.71
C LYS A 412 -3.61 -20.04 -3.90
N ASP A 413 -3.24 -19.24 -2.89
CA ASP A 413 -4.22 -18.47 -2.13
C ASP A 413 -5.14 -17.70 -3.07
N PRO A 414 -6.45 -17.95 -3.06
CA PRO A 414 -7.41 -17.28 -3.94
C PRO A 414 -7.52 -15.78 -3.65
N ASN A 415 -7.21 -15.34 -2.43
CA ASN A 415 -7.23 -13.95 -2.02
C ASN A 415 -5.97 -13.21 -2.48
N ARG A 416 -4.88 -13.96 -2.75
CA ARG A 416 -3.59 -13.42 -3.20
C ARG A 416 -3.02 -12.37 -2.24
N PHE A 417 -3.17 -12.54 -0.93
CA PHE A 417 -2.74 -11.55 0.07
C PHE A 417 -1.25 -11.24 0.00
N TYR A 418 -0.41 -12.19 -0.43
CA TYR A 418 1.02 -11.94 -0.62
C TYR A 418 1.33 -10.74 -1.54
N TYR A 419 0.42 -10.37 -2.44
CA TYR A 419 0.62 -9.28 -3.42
C TYR A 419 -0.12 -8.00 -3.05
N ARG A 420 -0.79 -7.96 -1.91
CA ARG A 420 -1.79 -6.92 -1.60
C ARG A 420 -1.35 -5.92 -0.55
N SER A 421 -0.07 -5.91 -0.16
CA SER A 421 0.48 -4.87 0.70
C SER A 421 1.94 -4.58 0.34
N ASP A 422 2.52 -3.57 0.94
CA ASP A 422 3.78 -2.93 0.57
C ASP A 422 5.02 -3.82 0.63
N HIS A 423 5.01 -4.86 1.50
CA HIS A 423 6.07 -5.87 1.56
C HIS A 423 6.39 -6.50 0.20
N TYR A 424 5.38 -6.59 -0.69
CA TYR A 424 5.59 -7.21 -2.00
C TYR A 424 6.65 -6.48 -2.83
N ASN A 425 6.69 -5.16 -2.77
CA ASN A 425 7.69 -4.38 -3.51
C ASN A 425 9.12 -4.58 -2.96
N PHE A 426 9.27 -4.86 -1.67
CA PHE A 426 10.55 -5.28 -1.07
C PHE A 426 10.91 -6.72 -1.48
N ALA A 427 9.96 -7.65 -1.38
CA ALA A 427 10.16 -9.03 -1.80
C ALA A 427 10.55 -9.16 -3.28
N ALA A 428 9.93 -8.37 -4.15
CA ALA A 428 10.25 -8.32 -5.57
C ALA A 428 11.68 -7.82 -5.85
N LYS A 429 12.30 -7.10 -4.90
CA LYS A 429 13.72 -6.69 -4.95
C LYS A 429 14.64 -7.68 -4.20
N GLY A 430 14.12 -8.83 -3.75
CA GLY A 430 14.88 -9.89 -3.07
C GLY A 430 15.15 -9.62 -1.60
N VAL A 431 14.42 -8.69 -0.97
CA VAL A 431 14.49 -8.45 0.48
C VAL A 431 13.59 -9.46 1.19
N PRO A 432 14.08 -10.21 2.20
CA PRO A 432 13.24 -11.04 3.06
C PRO A 432 12.14 -10.22 3.75
N VAL A 433 10.91 -10.71 3.76
CA VAL A 433 9.76 -9.96 4.29
C VAL A 433 8.90 -10.80 5.21
N ILE A 434 8.26 -10.11 6.18
CA ILE A 434 7.11 -10.65 6.91
C ILE A 434 6.00 -9.62 6.84
N PHE A 435 4.85 -10.00 6.35
CA PHE A 435 3.63 -9.22 6.40
C PHE A 435 2.75 -9.73 7.55
N TYR A 436 2.54 -8.88 8.55
CA TYR A 436 1.66 -9.13 9.69
C TYR A 436 0.27 -8.56 9.41
N PHE A 437 -0.74 -9.43 9.51
CA PHE A 437 -2.09 -9.15 9.07
C PHE A 437 -3.12 -9.81 9.98
N ASN A 438 -4.29 -9.20 10.15
CA ASN A 438 -5.39 -9.82 10.91
C ASN A 438 -6.47 -10.48 10.06
N GLY A 439 -6.40 -10.36 8.75
CA GLY A 439 -7.48 -10.74 7.85
C GLY A 439 -8.45 -9.62 7.56
N THR A 440 -9.34 -9.82 6.60
CA THR A 440 -10.38 -8.87 6.26
C THR A 440 -11.61 -9.04 7.15
N HIS A 441 -12.33 -7.94 7.37
CA HIS A 441 -13.55 -7.92 8.19
C HIS A 441 -14.70 -7.18 7.46
N ALA A 442 -15.89 -7.21 8.01
CA ALA A 442 -17.09 -6.64 7.37
C ALA A 442 -17.01 -5.14 7.09
N ASP A 443 -16.13 -4.41 7.79
CA ASP A 443 -15.94 -2.96 7.64
C ASP A 443 -14.79 -2.58 6.71
N TYR A 444 -14.04 -3.54 6.17
CA TYR A 444 -12.93 -3.32 5.24
C TYR A 444 -13.37 -2.45 4.05
N HIS A 445 -12.63 -1.37 3.77
CA HIS A 445 -12.93 -0.35 2.76
C HIS A 445 -14.34 0.27 2.91
N LYS A 446 -14.81 0.44 4.17
CA LYS A 446 -16.10 1.09 4.46
C LYS A 446 -15.94 2.24 5.46
N PRO A 447 -16.89 3.19 5.46
CA PRO A 447 -16.87 4.29 6.43
C PRO A 447 -17.06 3.83 7.88
N THR A 448 -17.41 2.56 8.05
CA THR A 448 -17.62 1.92 9.37
C THR A 448 -16.36 1.29 9.95
N ASP A 449 -15.21 1.35 9.25
CA ASP A 449 -13.90 1.01 9.82
C ASP A 449 -13.41 2.16 10.70
N ARG A 450 -13.78 2.10 11.99
CA ARG A 450 -13.61 3.18 12.98
C ARG A 450 -12.84 2.72 14.20
N VAL A 451 -12.25 3.69 14.91
CA VAL A 451 -11.42 3.50 16.11
C VAL A 451 -12.15 2.72 17.20
N GLU A 452 -13.45 2.92 17.36
CA GLU A 452 -14.28 2.28 18.41
C GLU A 452 -14.39 0.75 18.22
N LYS A 453 -14.08 0.26 17.01
CA LYS A 453 -14.16 -1.17 16.70
C LYS A 453 -12.82 -1.90 16.84
N ILE A 454 -11.74 -1.20 17.12
CA ILE A 454 -10.40 -1.76 17.27
C ILE A 454 -10.28 -2.49 18.62
N ASN A 455 -9.75 -3.71 18.56
CA ASN A 455 -9.34 -4.48 19.73
C ASN A 455 -7.91 -4.08 20.13
N PHE A 456 -7.79 -3.08 20.99
CA PHE A 456 -6.49 -2.53 21.36
C PHE A 456 -5.63 -3.51 22.17
N ASP A 457 -6.21 -4.44 22.93
CA ASP A 457 -5.44 -5.42 23.70
C ASP A 457 -4.78 -6.44 22.74
N LEU A 458 -5.52 -6.88 21.73
CA LEU A 458 -4.98 -7.78 20.69
C LEU A 458 -3.97 -7.05 19.80
N MET A 459 -4.25 -5.79 19.43
CA MET A 459 -3.34 -4.94 18.68
C MET A 459 -2.02 -4.72 19.45
N GLU A 460 -2.08 -4.49 20.76
CA GLU A 460 -0.92 -4.37 21.64
C GLU A 460 -0.07 -5.66 21.57
N LYS A 461 -0.71 -6.82 21.73
CA LYS A 461 -0.03 -8.11 21.71
C LYS A 461 0.66 -8.35 20.37
N ARG A 462 -0.03 -8.08 19.24
CA ARG A 462 0.54 -8.19 17.90
C ARG A 462 1.70 -7.21 17.68
N THR A 463 1.56 -5.97 18.10
CA THR A 463 2.62 -4.97 17.98
C THR A 463 3.86 -5.35 18.79
N ARG A 464 3.68 -5.95 19.99
CA ARG A 464 4.80 -6.40 20.82
C ARG A 464 5.57 -7.56 20.20
N ILE A 465 4.90 -8.55 19.62
CA ILE A 465 5.59 -9.66 18.96
C ILE A 465 6.37 -9.17 17.72
N ILE A 466 5.83 -8.22 16.97
CA ILE A 466 6.53 -7.59 15.84
C ILE A 466 7.76 -6.83 16.34
N PHE A 467 7.63 -6.07 17.43
CA PHE A 467 8.75 -5.35 18.04
C PHE A 467 9.86 -6.30 18.49
N GLU A 468 9.54 -7.42 19.19
CA GLU A 468 10.58 -8.37 19.61
C GLU A 468 11.20 -9.11 18.42
N THR A 469 10.45 -9.35 17.35
CA THR A 469 11.00 -9.88 16.07
C THR A 469 11.99 -8.87 15.47
N ALA A 470 11.61 -7.60 15.43
CA ALA A 470 12.51 -6.53 14.97
C ALA A 470 13.75 -6.39 15.88
N TRP A 471 13.58 -6.57 17.18
CA TRP A 471 14.70 -6.52 18.12
C TRP A 471 15.72 -7.64 17.88
N ASP A 472 15.26 -8.88 17.69
CA ASP A 472 16.13 -10.02 17.33
C ASP A 472 16.92 -9.69 16.06
N MET A 473 16.24 -9.22 15.00
CA MET A 473 16.87 -8.89 13.73
C MET A 473 17.81 -7.68 13.82
N ALA A 474 17.51 -6.69 14.65
CA ALA A 474 18.34 -5.50 14.86
C ALA A 474 19.61 -5.79 15.66
N THR A 475 19.63 -6.85 16.49
CA THR A 475 20.74 -7.18 17.39
C THR A 475 21.58 -8.38 16.94
N ARG A 476 21.16 -9.11 15.92
CA ARG A 476 21.91 -10.24 15.36
C ARG A 476 23.23 -9.81 14.78
N GLU A 477 24.24 -10.73 14.82
CA GLU A 477 25.55 -10.47 14.21
C GLU A 477 25.43 -10.34 12.69
N ASP A 478 24.81 -11.31 12.04
CA ASP A 478 24.72 -11.38 10.58
C ASP A 478 23.36 -10.92 10.07
N MET A 479 23.34 -10.39 8.85
CA MET A 479 22.10 -10.22 8.08
C MET A 479 21.43 -11.58 7.89
N LEU A 480 20.11 -11.57 7.66
CA LEU A 480 19.38 -12.78 7.29
C LEU A 480 19.93 -13.32 5.97
N LYS A 481 20.01 -14.65 5.88
CA LYS A 481 20.36 -15.34 4.64
C LYS A 481 19.37 -15.00 3.55
N ARG A 482 19.82 -14.98 2.31
CA ARG A 482 18.99 -14.90 1.10
C ARG A 482 19.14 -16.18 0.32
N ASP A 483 18.69 -17.28 0.90
CA ASP A 483 18.96 -18.66 0.48
C ASP A 483 17.72 -19.40 -0.03
N MET A 484 16.57 -18.75 -0.06
CA MET A 484 15.32 -19.31 -0.56
C MET A 484 14.79 -18.54 -1.77
N PRO A 485 14.12 -19.20 -2.73
CA PRO A 485 13.48 -18.53 -3.85
C PRO A 485 12.23 -17.78 -3.37
N LEU A 486 11.84 -16.72 -4.11
CA LEU A 486 10.56 -16.05 -3.88
C LEU A 486 9.37 -16.99 -4.10
N ASN A 487 9.47 -17.89 -5.07
CA ASN A 487 8.52 -18.97 -5.35
C ASN A 487 7.03 -18.55 -5.37
N MET A 488 6.78 -17.38 -5.93
CA MET A 488 5.42 -16.86 -6.12
C MET A 488 5.19 -16.59 -7.61
N PRO A 489 4.00 -16.95 -8.15
CA PRO A 489 3.66 -16.59 -9.53
C PRO A 489 3.80 -15.08 -9.75
N ALA A 490 4.33 -14.70 -10.92
CA ALA A 490 4.38 -13.28 -11.27
C ALA A 490 2.97 -12.65 -11.24
N THR A 491 2.87 -11.40 -10.78
CA THR A 491 1.64 -10.62 -10.96
C THR A 491 1.40 -10.40 -12.45
N ARG A 492 0.19 -10.73 -12.91
CA ARG A 492 -0.23 -10.50 -14.29
C ARG A 492 -0.62 -9.05 -14.53
#